data_9160e9e1663219714e7543301827fcea
#
_entry.id   9160e9e1663219714e7543301827fcea
#
_cell.length_a   1.000
_cell.length_b   1.000
_cell.length_c   1.000
_cell.angle_alpha   90.00
_cell.angle_beta   90.00
_cell.angle_gamma   90.00
#
_symmetry.space_group_name_H-M   'P 1'
#
loop_
_entity.id
_entity.type
_entity.pdbx_description
1 polymer ?
#
loop_
_entity_poly.entity_id
_entity_poly.type
_entity_poly.pdbx_seq_one_letter_code
_entity_poly.pdbx_strand_id
1 'polypeptide(L)'
;TECQKRYNEIRCEIVSGFASARVENSTADEVHGVAIIPMKMIESWLMGDPDAFSHAFPNGGKKGKHKKKHQEQQENCPNQPELDWGAHDDPSSNYPKNRLARILDVYGKTCNRETFCEIAEHSNVETLRKTCPISFADFYEQVRALSNDSVKESVNGYDHQKNTID
;
A
#
# COMPACT_ATOMS: atom_id res chain seq x y z
N THR A 1 8.56 -3.80 -17.92
CA THR A 1 7.26 -3.38 -18.48
C THR A 1 7.19 -1.86 -18.56
N GLU A 2 6.32 -1.31 -19.41
CA GLU A 2 6.10 0.15 -19.52
C GLU A 2 5.67 0.76 -18.17
N CYS A 3 4.83 0.05 -17.42
CA CYS A 3 4.41 0.47 -16.08
C CYS A 3 5.60 0.60 -15.11
N GLN A 4 6.56 -0.33 -15.14
CA GLN A 4 7.76 -0.26 -14.30
C GLN A 4 8.64 0.94 -14.68
N LYS A 5 8.80 1.21 -15.97
CA LYS A 5 9.55 2.37 -16.45
C LYS A 5 8.91 3.67 -15.92
N ARG A 6 7.60 3.81 -16.07
CA ARG A 6 6.87 4.99 -15.60
C ARG A 6 6.93 5.16 -14.09
N TYR A 7 6.84 4.06 -13.32
CA TYR A 7 7.04 4.07 -11.88
C TYR A 7 8.43 4.63 -11.51
N ASN A 8 9.49 4.12 -12.15
CA ASN A 8 10.85 4.56 -11.88
C ASN A 8 11.07 6.04 -12.22
N GLU A 9 10.48 6.54 -13.31
CA GLU A 9 10.54 7.95 -13.69
C GLU A 9 9.92 8.85 -12.62
N ILE A 10 8.69 8.56 -12.20
CA ILE A 10 7.97 9.32 -11.16
C ILE A 10 8.74 9.28 -9.83
N ARG A 11 9.25 8.10 -9.45
CA ARG A 11 10.06 7.94 -8.24
C ARG A 11 11.31 8.82 -8.28
N CYS A 12 12.03 8.85 -9.39
CA CYS A 12 13.20 9.70 -9.56
C CYS A 12 12.86 11.18 -9.45
N GLU A 13 11.75 11.62 -10.04
CA GLU A 13 11.29 13.02 -9.96
C GLU A 13 11.00 13.42 -8.51
N ILE A 14 10.27 12.57 -7.74
CA ILE A 14 9.94 12.84 -6.33
C ILE A 14 11.21 12.88 -5.46
N VAL A 15 12.10 11.91 -5.61
CA VAL A 15 13.36 11.86 -4.83
C VAL A 15 14.25 13.08 -5.15
N SER A 16 14.31 13.49 -6.41
CA SER A 16 15.04 14.70 -6.82
C SER A 16 14.42 15.95 -6.21
N GLY A 17 13.09 16.03 -6.14
CA GLY A 17 12.38 17.13 -5.48
C GLY A 17 12.71 17.22 -3.98
N PHE A 18 12.74 16.11 -3.26
CA PHE A 18 13.16 16.09 -1.85
C PHE A 18 14.63 16.53 -1.68
N ALA A 19 15.54 16.07 -2.55
CA ALA A 19 16.93 16.48 -2.51
C ALA A 19 17.09 17.99 -2.73
N SER A 20 16.37 18.56 -3.69
CA SER A 20 16.38 20.00 -3.97
C SER A 20 15.85 20.81 -2.80
N ALA A 21 14.74 20.38 -2.19
CA ALA A 21 14.14 21.05 -1.03
C ALA A 21 15.07 21.07 0.19
N ARG A 22 15.88 20.04 0.39
CA ARG A 22 16.91 20.01 1.46
C ARG A 22 18.02 21.03 1.25
N VAL A 23 18.46 21.22 0.00
CA VAL A 23 19.52 22.19 -0.34
C VAL A 23 19.05 23.62 -0.12
N GLU A 24 17.80 23.93 -0.46
CA GLU A 24 17.23 25.27 -0.33
C GLU A 24 16.95 25.67 1.13
N ASN A 25 16.67 24.69 2.00
CA ASN A 25 16.34 24.89 3.42
C ASN A 25 17.46 24.42 4.35
N SER A 26 18.64 25.00 4.21
CA SER A 26 19.84 24.60 4.99
C SER A 26 19.74 24.76 6.52
N THR A 27 18.63 25.31 7.02
CA THR A 27 18.32 25.44 8.47
C THR A 27 17.22 24.47 8.92
N ALA A 28 16.59 23.73 8.01
CA ALA A 28 15.62 22.71 8.37
C ALA A 28 16.37 21.42 8.70
N ASP A 29 16.39 21.04 9.98
CA ASP A 29 16.72 19.70 10.40
C ASP A 29 16.00 18.72 9.48
N GLU A 30 16.74 17.79 8.92
CA GLU A 30 16.44 16.78 7.92
C GLU A 30 14.95 16.51 7.64
N VAL A 31 14.42 17.10 6.58
CA VAL A 31 13.10 16.70 6.07
C VAL A 31 13.24 15.32 5.43
N HIS A 32 12.82 14.32 6.18
CA HIS A 32 12.72 12.96 5.66
C HIS A 32 11.38 12.80 4.93
N GLY A 33 11.42 12.36 3.69
CA GLY A 33 10.24 12.10 2.86
C GLY A 33 10.22 10.66 2.35
N VAL A 34 9.04 10.03 2.37
CA VAL A 34 8.79 8.74 1.72
C VAL A 34 7.88 8.95 0.54
N ALA A 35 8.28 8.45 -0.63
CA ALA A 35 7.45 8.50 -1.82
C ALA A 35 6.38 7.40 -1.76
N ILE A 36 5.10 7.80 -1.67
CA ILE A 36 3.96 6.87 -1.74
C ILE A 36 3.46 6.87 -3.19
N ILE A 37 3.88 5.89 -3.96
CA ILE A 37 3.55 5.77 -5.39
C ILE A 37 2.92 4.39 -5.63
N PRO A 38 1.63 4.19 -5.35
CA PRO A 38 0.98 2.93 -5.67
C PRO A 38 1.04 2.69 -7.18
N MET A 39 1.59 1.55 -7.59
CA MET A 39 1.54 1.19 -9.01
C MET A 39 0.09 1.01 -9.41
N LYS A 40 -0.32 1.80 -10.40
CA LYS A 40 -1.68 1.94 -10.91
C LYS A 40 -2.64 2.59 -9.90
N MET A 41 -2.88 2.02 -8.72
CA MET A 41 -3.86 2.55 -7.76
C MET A 41 -3.66 1.93 -6.37
N ILE A 42 -4.11 2.64 -5.33
CA ILE A 42 -4.07 2.16 -3.94
C ILE A 42 -4.91 0.88 -3.76
N GLU A 43 -5.97 0.72 -4.54
CA GLU A 43 -6.81 -0.47 -4.55
C GLU A 43 -6.04 -1.75 -4.88
N SER A 44 -4.95 -1.64 -5.65
CA SER A 44 -4.05 -2.78 -5.91
C SER A 44 -3.38 -3.26 -4.62
N TRP A 45 -2.96 -2.36 -3.73
CA TRP A 45 -2.39 -2.73 -2.44
C TRP A 45 -3.42 -3.38 -1.52
N LEU A 46 -4.66 -2.84 -1.48
CA LEU A 46 -5.74 -3.42 -0.68
C LEU A 46 -6.08 -4.85 -1.10
N MET A 47 -5.95 -5.18 -2.39
CA MET A 47 -6.14 -6.54 -2.89
C MET A 47 -4.93 -7.47 -2.69
N GLY A 48 -3.82 -6.94 -2.21
CA GLY A 48 -2.57 -7.69 -2.06
C GLY A 48 -2.60 -8.75 -0.96
N ASP A 49 -3.50 -8.62 0.01
CA ASP A 49 -3.71 -9.62 1.06
C ASP A 49 -5.16 -10.13 1.05
N PRO A 50 -5.43 -11.27 0.42
CA PRO A 50 -6.78 -11.85 0.38
C PRO A 50 -7.38 -12.16 1.75
N ASP A 51 -6.56 -12.55 2.72
CA ASP A 51 -7.02 -12.94 4.06
C ASP A 51 -7.51 -11.73 4.86
N ALA A 52 -7.02 -10.53 4.56
CA ALA A 52 -7.45 -9.29 5.20
C ALA A 52 -8.97 -9.06 5.07
N PHE A 53 -9.58 -9.42 3.93
CA PHE A 53 -11.02 -9.27 3.71
C PHE A 53 -11.84 -10.16 4.64
N SER A 54 -11.41 -11.39 4.86
CA SER A 54 -12.11 -12.33 5.74
C SER A 54 -11.98 -11.92 7.21
N HIS A 55 -10.85 -11.34 7.61
CA HIS A 55 -10.61 -10.83 8.94
C HIS A 55 -11.36 -9.51 9.20
N ALA A 56 -11.34 -8.59 8.24
CA ALA A 56 -12.10 -7.35 8.33
C ALA A 56 -13.63 -7.59 8.34
N PHE A 57 -14.11 -8.60 7.59
CA PHE A 57 -15.54 -8.83 7.41
C PHE A 57 -15.96 -10.27 7.76
N PRO A 58 -15.80 -10.72 9.02
CA PRO A 58 -16.01 -12.12 9.41
C PRO A 58 -17.47 -12.60 9.25
N ASN A 59 -18.41 -11.67 9.17
CA ASN A 59 -19.82 -11.95 8.91
C ASN A 59 -20.25 -11.72 7.45
N GLY A 60 -19.30 -11.33 6.60
CA GLY A 60 -19.53 -11.15 5.18
C GLY A 60 -19.86 -12.48 4.49
N GLY A 61 -20.67 -12.44 3.46
CA GLY A 61 -21.03 -13.63 2.67
C GLY A 61 -22.09 -14.55 3.27
N LYS A 62 -22.45 -14.42 4.57
CA LYS A 62 -23.45 -15.29 5.22
C LYS A 62 -24.92 -14.86 4.98
N LYS A 63 -25.17 -13.68 4.42
CA LYS A 63 -26.51 -13.11 4.24
C LYS A 63 -27.18 -13.40 2.89
N GLY A 64 -26.73 -14.39 2.15
CA GLY A 64 -27.25 -14.64 0.79
C GLY A 64 -27.83 -16.04 0.58
N LYS A 65 -28.86 -16.48 1.35
CA LYS A 65 -29.59 -17.74 1.05
C LYS A 65 -30.32 -17.75 -0.32
N HIS A 66 -30.31 -16.64 -1.06
CA HIS A 66 -31.04 -16.49 -2.33
C HIS A 66 -30.19 -16.35 -3.62
N LYS A 67 -28.86 -16.36 -3.55
CA LYS A 67 -28.01 -16.27 -4.76
C LYS A 67 -27.26 -17.57 -5.09
N LYS A 68 -27.99 -18.72 -5.10
CA LYS A 68 -27.42 -20.03 -5.47
C LYS A 68 -27.06 -20.20 -6.95
N LYS A 69 -27.21 -19.18 -7.80
CA LYS A 69 -26.99 -19.30 -9.26
C LYS A 69 -25.74 -18.61 -9.82
N HIS A 70 -24.97 -17.90 -8.99
CA HIS A 70 -23.71 -17.24 -9.41
C HIS A 70 -22.49 -17.66 -8.56
N GLN A 71 -22.53 -18.82 -7.95
CA GLN A 71 -21.46 -19.33 -7.06
C GLN A 71 -20.24 -19.86 -7.82
N GLU A 72 -20.21 -19.81 -9.15
CA GLU A 72 -19.12 -20.35 -9.96
C GLU A 72 -17.99 -19.35 -10.25
N GLN A 73 -18.15 -18.07 -9.92
CA GLN A 73 -17.10 -17.06 -10.05
C GLN A 73 -17.03 -16.22 -8.77
N GLN A 74 -16.55 -16.82 -7.68
CA GLN A 74 -16.13 -16.03 -6.54
C GLN A 74 -14.94 -15.17 -6.99
N GLU A 75 -15.16 -13.86 -7.05
CA GLU A 75 -14.10 -12.92 -7.41
C GLU A 75 -12.97 -13.01 -6.38
N ASN A 76 -11.82 -13.47 -6.82
CA ASN A 76 -10.65 -13.62 -5.98
C ASN A 76 -9.68 -12.47 -6.17
N CYS A 77 -8.95 -12.12 -5.11
CA CYS A 77 -7.84 -11.19 -5.21
C CYS A 77 -6.81 -11.73 -6.22
N PRO A 78 -6.21 -10.88 -7.07
CA PRO A 78 -5.17 -11.29 -8.00
C PRO A 78 -3.88 -11.61 -7.26
N ASN A 79 -3.11 -12.57 -7.77
CA ASN A 79 -1.81 -12.92 -7.18
C ASN A 79 -0.78 -11.77 -7.25
N GLN A 80 -0.90 -10.92 -8.24
CA GLN A 80 -0.03 -9.75 -8.44
C GLN A 80 -0.89 -8.54 -8.84
N PRO A 81 -1.59 -7.92 -7.87
CA PRO A 81 -2.56 -6.86 -8.17
C PRO A 81 -1.94 -5.61 -8.81
N GLU A 82 -0.66 -5.37 -8.62
CA GLU A 82 0.06 -4.26 -9.26
C GLU A 82 0.25 -4.46 -10.77
N LEU A 83 0.18 -5.70 -11.26
CA LEU A 83 0.36 -6.04 -12.67
C LEU A 83 -0.97 -6.29 -13.40
N ASP A 84 -2.03 -6.46 -12.65
CA ASP A 84 -3.36 -6.69 -13.20
C ASP A 84 -4.00 -5.39 -13.67
N TRP A 85 -4.71 -5.42 -14.81
CA TRP A 85 -5.29 -4.23 -15.40
C TRP A 85 -6.45 -4.55 -16.35
N GLY A 86 -7.36 -3.59 -16.51
CA GLY A 86 -8.51 -3.68 -17.41
C GLY A 86 -9.04 -2.31 -17.81
N ALA A 87 -10.07 -2.29 -18.62
CA ALA A 87 -10.74 -1.07 -19.03
C ALA A 87 -11.46 -0.41 -17.86
N HIS A 88 -11.28 0.90 -17.70
CA HIS A 88 -11.87 1.68 -16.62
C HIS A 88 -13.41 1.70 -16.67
N ASP A 89 -13.96 1.80 -17.84
CA ASP A 89 -15.39 1.93 -18.13
C ASP A 89 -16.14 0.59 -18.24
N ASP A 90 -15.43 -0.53 -18.10
CA ASP A 90 -16.01 -1.87 -18.03
C ASP A 90 -16.04 -2.39 -16.59
N PRO A 91 -17.22 -2.45 -15.93
CA PRO A 91 -17.32 -2.93 -14.55
C PRO A 91 -16.88 -4.38 -14.35
N SER A 92 -16.84 -5.19 -15.40
CA SER A 92 -16.40 -6.58 -15.36
C SER A 92 -14.89 -6.75 -15.52
N SER A 93 -14.19 -5.67 -15.86
CA SER A 93 -12.76 -5.67 -16.12
C SER A 93 -11.90 -5.84 -14.86
N ASN A 94 -10.63 -6.14 -15.08
CA ASN A 94 -9.62 -6.17 -14.01
C ASN A 94 -9.08 -4.78 -13.60
N TYR A 95 -9.75 -3.70 -14.01
CA TYR A 95 -9.41 -2.36 -13.50
C TYR A 95 -9.53 -2.36 -11.97
N PRO A 96 -8.52 -1.91 -11.21
CA PRO A 96 -8.45 -2.14 -9.76
C PRO A 96 -9.69 -1.72 -8.97
N LYS A 97 -10.30 -0.57 -9.28
CA LYS A 97 -11.54 -0.13 -8.63
C LYS A 97 -12.71 -1.06 -8.92
N ASN A 98 -12.85 -1.48 -10.18
CA ASN A 98 -13.95 -2.35 -10.59
C ASN A 98 -13.80 -3.74 -9.94
N ARG A 99 -12.58 -4.27 -9.90
CA ARG A 99 -12.31 -5.56 -9.27
C ARG A 99 -12.51 -5.50 -7.76
N LEU A 100 -11.96 -4.50 -7.08
CA LEU A 100 -12.17 -4.32 -5.64
C LEU A 100 -13.65 -4.18 -5.30
N ALA A 101 -14.43 -3.43 -6.10
CA ALA A 101 -15.86 -3.29 -5.90
C ALA A 101 -16.60 -4.65 -5.95
N ARG A 102 -16.24 -5.52 -6.91
CA ARG A 102 -16.82 -6.87 -7.02
C ARG A 102 -16.42 -7.77 -5.84
N ILE A 103 -15.16 -7.70 -5.39
CA ILE A 103 -14.71 -8.43 -4.20
C ILE A 103 -15.51 -7.96 -2.98
N LEU A 104 -15.66 -6.66 -2.77
CA LEU A 104 -16.39 -6.09 -1.65
C LEU A 104 -17.88 -6.42 -1.68
N ASP A 105 -18.51 -6.52 -2.86
CA ASP A 105 -19.91 -6.93 -2.98
C ASP A 105 -20.18 -8.33 -2.41
N VAL A 106 -19.19 -9.24 -2.49
CA VAL A 106 -19.28 -10.58 -1.85
C VAL A 106 -19.47 -10.45 -0.33
N TYR A 107 -18.85 -9.45 0.27
CA TYR A 107 -18.94 -9.15 1.71
C TYR A 107 -20.09 -8.20 2.07
N GLY A 108 -20.87 -7.73 1.08
CA GLY A 108 -21.94 -6.74 1.27
C GLY A 108 -21.39 -5.36 1.66
N LYS A 109 -20.19 -5.03 1.22
CA LYS A 109 -19.50 -3.77 1.48
C LYS A 109 -19.38 -2.94 0.19
N THR A 110 -19.14 -1.64 0.35
CA THR A 110 -18.92 -0.70 -0.75
C THR A 110 -17.53 -0.07 -0.66
N CYS A 111 -17.03 0.42 -1.81
CA CYS A 111 -15.77 1.15 -1.88
C CYS A 111 -15.92 2.52 -1.18
N ASN A 112 -15.43 2.63 0.03
CA ASN A 112 -15.34 3.87 0.78
C ASN A 112 -14.13 3.84 1.73
N ARG A 113 -13.81 5.00 2.31
CA ARG A 113 -12.65 5.16 3.20
C ARG A 113 -12.68 4.20 4.40
N GLU A 114 -13.84 4.05 5.04
CA GLU A 114 -14.00 3.20 6.23
C GLU A 114 -13.69 1.75 5.90
N THR A 115 -14.27 1.22 4.82
CA THR A 115 -14.01 -0.12 4.32
C THR A 115 -12.53 -0.32 3.97
N PHE A 116 -11.88 0.68 3.38
CA PHE A 116 -10.46 0.60 3.04
C PHE A 116 -9.57 0.58 4.29
N CYS A 117 -9.90 1.37 5.31
CA CYS A 117 -9.21 1.33 6.60
C CYS A 117 -9.37 -0.04 7.28
N GLU A 118 -10.60 -0.59 7.32
CA GLU A 118 -10.86 -1.92 7.88
C GLU A 118 -9.99 -3.01 7.21
N ILE A 119 -9.86 -2.99 5.88
CA ILE A 119 -8.99 -3.94 5.17
C ILE A 119 -7.52 -3.70 5.51
N ALA A 120 -7.07 -2.44 5.48
CA ALA A 120 -5.69 -2.10 5.73
C ALA A 120 -5.23 -2.48 7.15
N GLU A 121 -6.10 -2.30 8.16
CA GLU A 121 -5.83 -2.70 9.56
C GLU A 121 -5.61 -4.21 9.73
N HIS A 122 -6.22 -5.01 8.87
CA HIS A 122 -6.10 -6.47 8.89
C HIS A 122 -5.06 -7.01 7.88
N SER A 123 -4.47 -6.15 7.06
CA SER A 123 -3.51 -6.57 6.05
C SER A 123 -2.16 -6.95 6.65
N ASN A 124 -1.61 -8.07 6.20
CA ASN A 124 -0.28 -8.51 6.59
C ASN A 124 0.78 -7.89 5.67
N VAL A 125 1.67 -7.10 6.27
CA VAL A 125 2.73 -6.36 5.56
C VAL A 125 3.65 -7.27 4.75
N GLU A 126 4.02 -8.45 5.29
CA GLU A 126 4.88 -9.40 4.58
C GLU A 126 4.18 -10.03 3.38
N THR A 127 2.86 -10.24 3.47
CA THR A 127 2.05 -10.67 2.33
C THR A 127 2.02 -9.58 1.27
N LEU A 128 1.75 -8.33 1.64
CA LEU A 128 1.74 -7.19 0.71
C LEU A 128 3.09 -7.00 0.00
N ARG A 129 4.21 -7.16 0.70
CA ARG A 129 5.55 -7.09 0.08
C ARG A 129 5.78 -8.14 -1.00
N LYS A 130 5.20 -9.34 -0.84
CA LYS A 130 5.33 -10.44 -1.81
C LYS A 130 4.40 -10.28 -3.00
N THR A 131 3.18 -9.84 -2.76
CA THR A 131 2.14 -9.71 -3.80
C THR A 131 2.19 -8.40 -4.55
N CYS A 132 2.72 -7.34 -3.90
CA CYS A 132 2.94 -6.02 -4.47
C CYS A 132 4.45 -5.66 -4.45
N PRO A 133 5.29 -6.39 -5.21
CA PRO A 133 6.75 -6.33 -5.09
C PRO A 133 7.36 -5.06 -5.69
N ILE A 134 6.61 -4.27 -6.45
CA ILE A 134 7.13 -3.10 -7.15
C ILE A 134 6.95 -1.85 -6.30
N SER A 135 5.72 -1.46 -6.01
CA SER A 135 5.45 -0.19 -5.35
C SER A 135 5.28 -0.31 -3.84
N PHE A 136 4.61 -1.34 -3.34
CA PHE A 136 4.47 -1.52 -1.90
C PHE A 136 5.79 -1.93 -1.24
N ALA A 137 6.53 -2.84 -1.85
CA ALA A 137 7.83 -3.26 -1.32
C ALA A 137 8.82 -2.08 -1.27
N ASP A 138 8.87 -1.24 -2.31
CA ASP A 138 9.72 -0.04 -2.32
C ASP A 138 9.29 0.97 -1.24
N PHE A 139 7.99 1.23 -1.09
CA PHE A 139 7.44 2.05 -0.01
C PHE A 139 7.85 1.54 1.37
N TYR A 140 7.70 0.25 1.61
CA TYR A 140 8.06 -0.38 2.88
C TYR A 140 9.54 -0.23 3.21
N GLU A 141 10.43 -0.46 2.25
CA GLU A 141 11.88 -0.31 2.47
C GLU A 141 12.27 1.16 2.75
N GLN A 142 11.62 2.14 2.13
CA GLN A 142 11.83 3.55 2.43
C GLN A 142 11.41 3.88 3.89
N VAL A 143 10.24 3.43 4.33
CA VAL A 143 9.76 3.62 5.71
C VAL A 143 10.71 2.96 6.70
N ARG A 144 11.16 1.74 6.41
CA ARG A 144 12.09 1.00 7.26
C ARG A 144 13.46 1.69 7.37
N ALA A 145 13.96 2.25 6.28
CA ALA A 145 15.22 2.99 6.28
C ALA A 145 15.13 4.21 7.21
N LEU A 146 14.07 5.01 7.11
CA LEU A 146 13.85 6.16 7.99
C LEU A 146 13.76 5.77 9.46
N SER A 147 13.07 4.67 9.78
CA SER A 147 12.95 4.20 11.17
C SER A 147 14.31 3.79 11.74
N ASN A 148 15.19 3.18 10.94
CA ASN A 148 16.52 2.77 11.37
C ASN A 148 17.46 3.96 11.55
N ASP A 149 17.37 4.99 10.74
CA ASP A 149 18.18 6.20 10.86
C ASP A 149 17.79 7.01 12.12
N SER A 150 16.50 7.15 12.39
CA SER A 150 15.99 7.80 13.61
C SER A 150 16.47 7.10 14.90
N VAL A 151 16.60 5.77 14.88
CA VAL A 151 17.12 5.00 16.02
C VAL A 151 18.62 5.25 16.23
N LYS A 152 19.42 5.36 15.17
CA LYS A 152 20.86 5.63 15.27
C LYS A 152 21.14 7.00 15.84
N GLU A 153 20.38 8.02 15.47
CA GLU A 153 20.52 9.38 16.01
C GLU A 153 20.17 9.44 17.49
N SER A 154 19.13 8.75 17.94
CA SER A 154 18.76 8.71 19.36
C SER A 154 19.81 8.02 20.22
N VAL A 155 20.50 7.00 19.71
CA VAL A 155 21.59 6.30 20.46
C VAL A 155 22.84 7.16 20.54
N ASN A 156 23.22 7.86 19.48
CA ASN A 156 24.39 8.74 19.48
C ASN A 156 24.19 9.99 20.33
N GLY A 157 22.97 10.49 20.49
CA GLY A 157 22.64 11.63 21.35
C GLY A 157 22.81 11.34 22.85
N TYR A 158 22.65 10.09 23.28
CA TYR A 158 22.83 9.69 24.69
C TYR A 158 24.31 9.57 25.15
N ASP A 159 25.24 9.27 24.24
CA ASP A 159 26.64 9.14 24.58
C ASP A 159 27.36 10.48 24.74
N HIS A 160 26.89 11.55 24.13
CA HIS A 160 27.50 12.88 24.30
C HIS A 160 27.15 13.59 25.62
N GLN A 161 26.11 13.17 26.34
CA GLN A 161 25.75 13.78 27.64
C GLN A 161 26.47 13.18 28.85
N LYS A 162 27.17 12.06 28.70
CA LYS A 162 27.90 11.42 29.83
C LYS A 162 29.34 11.91 30.07
N ASN A 163 29.89 12.72 29.17
CA ASN A 163 31.29 13.15 29.25
C ASN A 163 31.51 14.61 29.73
N THR A 164 30.50 15.24 30.35
CA THR A 164 30.64 16.62 30.83
C THR A 164 30.25 16.73 32.30
N ILE A 165 30.85 15.89 33.15
CA ILE A 165 30.85 16.09 34.58
C ILE A 165 32.26 15.66 35.07
N ASP A 166 33.18 16.62 35.06
CA ASP A 166 34.37 16.70 35.92
C ASP A 166 34.64 18.18 36.21
#